data_f5b409436463f36654db0664831c67b1
#
_entry.id   f5b409436463f36654db0664831c67b1
#
_cell.length_a   1.000
_cell.length_b   1.000
_cell.length_c   1.000
_cell.angle_alpha   90.00
_cell.angle_beta   90.00
_cell.angle_gamma   90.00
#
_symmetry.space_group_name_H-M   'P 1'
#
loop_
_entity.id
_entity.type
_entity.pdbx_description
1 polymer ?
#
loop_
_entity_poly.entity_id
_entity_poly.type
_entity_poly.pdbx_seq_one_letter_code
_entity_poly.pdbx_strand_id
1 'polypeptide(L)'
;MRLGVTVVELLVVISIIGILAALLLPAVQAAREMARQAQCQNNLRQVGLALHNYHSVLNTLPPGCMQWRPFNGPRFLKNFAWSALILPYMEEKNVHGLVNFDQPFDHPTNTLARKTNVATYICPTVPMVEGKSGKTDYGGLYGQRITTRINTDNGVFVYNQPFKFRDIRDGLTYTAAVAEDTGGPDGEWINGSNIFEQSGGINDPKAWVMDNEIRSHHRNGAMILFSCGRTWFVSNSCKLDTLAAMITRNGQEDWTIDP
;
A
#
# COMPACT_ATOMS: atom_id res chain seq x y z
N MET A 1 56.79 -28.05 -16.38
CA MET A 1 55.73 -29.07 -16.60
C MET A 1 54.37 -28.35 -16.77
N ARG A 2 53.78 -28.38 -17.96
CA ARG A 2 52.40 -27.93 -18.13
C ARG A 2 51.48 -29.13 -17.88
N LEU A 3 50.75 -29.09 -16.77
CA LEU A 3 49.72 -30.08 -16.44
C LEU A 3 48.55 -29.84 -17.42
N GLY A 4 48.35 -30.73 -18.37
CA GLY A 4 47.22 -30.70 -19.26
C GLY A 4 45.99 -31.24 -18.53
N VAL A 5 44.90 -30.48 -18.48
CA VAL A 5 43.61 -30.94 -17.97
C VAL A 5 42.95 -31.85 -19.01
N THR A 6 42.47 -33.02 -18.54
CA THR A 6 41.74 -33.94 -19.43
C THR A 6 40.32 -33.43 -19.67
N VAL A 7 39.73 -33.79 -20.85
CA VAL A 7 38.35 -33.45 -21.17
C VAL A 7 37.36 -33.98 -20.15
N VAL A 8 37.62 -35.15 -19.56
CA VAL A 8 36.78 -35.75 -18.51
C VAL A 8 36.78 -34.92 -17.24
N GLU A 9 37.95 -34.44 -16.80
CA GLU A 9 38.07 -33.58 -15.61
C GLU A 9 37.32 -32.27 -15.80
N LEU A 10 37.40 -31.66 -17.01
CA LEU A 10 36.65 -30.47 -17.34
C LEU A 10 35.13 -30.72 -17.33
N LEU A 11 34.67 -31.86 -17.88
CA LEU A 11 33.28 -32.24 -17.99
C LEU A 11 32.64 -32.47 -16.62
N VAL A 12 33.38 -33.11 -15.68
CA VAL A 12 32.94 -33.32 -14.30
C VAL A 12 32.78 -31.97 -13.56
N VAL A 13 33.74 -31.06 -13.71
CA VAL A 13 33.69 -29.74 -13.05
C VAL A 13 32.50 -28.91 -13.51
N ILE A 14 32.26 -28.84 -14.84
CA ILE A 14 31.09 -28.07 -15.36
C ILE A 14 29.76 -28.72 -14.95
N SER A 15 29.72 -30.07 -14.84
CA SER A 15 28.51 -30.75 -14.35
C SER A 15 28.21 -30.42 -12.90
N ILE A 16 29.23 -30.40 -12.02
CA ILE A 16 29.06 -30.04 -10.61
C ILE A 16 28.61 -28.56 -10.49
N ILE A 17 29.27 -27.64 -11.22
CA ILE A 17 28.89 -26.22 -11.23
C ILE A 17 27.44 -26.06 -11.73
N GLY A 18 27.06 -26.80 -12.78
CA GLY A 18 25.70 -26.78 -13.31
C GLY A 18 24.64 -27.20 -12.30
N ILE A 19 24.90 -28.29 -11.57
CA ILE A 19 24.00 -28.80 -10.53
C ILE A 19 23.89 -27.77 -9.36
N LEU A 20 25.05 -27.25 -8.90
CA LEU A 20 25.05 -26.25 -7.84
C LEU A 20 24.31 -24.97 -8.24
N ALA A 21 24.53 -24.47 -9.44
CA ALA A 21 23.85 -23.30 -9.96
C ALA A 21 22.35 -23.53 -10.11
N ALA A 22 21.92 -24.71 -10.58
CA ALA A 22 20.50 -25.07 -10.71
C ALA A 22 19.78 -25.12 -9.36
N LEU A 23 20.44 -25.50 -8.28
CA LEU A 23 19.87 -25.50 -6.94
C LEU A 23 19.91 -24.13 -6.28
N LEU A 24 20.93 -23.31 -6.54
CA LEU A 24 21.09 -21.99 -5.93
C LEU A 24 20.16 -20.95 -6.54
N LEU A 25 19.89 -21.00 -7.86
CA LEU A 25 19.10 -19.97 -8.53
C LEU A 25 17.69 -19.81 -7.94
N PRO A 26 16.87 -20.86 -7.76
CA PRO A 26 15.54 -20.72 -7.19
C PRO A 26 15.60 -20.28 -5.70
N ALA A 27 16.57 -20.74 -4.94
CA ALA A 27 16.76 -20.35 -3.54
C ALA A 27 17.06 -18.85 -3.40
N VAL A 28 17.94 -18.30 -4.24
CA VAL A 28 18.28 -16.87 -4.26
C VAL A 28 17.06 -16.02 -4.67
N GLN A 29 16.25 -16.47 -5.64
CA GLN A 29 15.03 -15.74 -6.03
C GLN A 29 14.00 -15.71 -4.89
N ALA A 30 13.81 -16.82 -4.19
CA ALA A 30 12.93 -16.89 -3.03
C ALA A 30 13.41 -15.97 -1.89
N ALA A 31 14.71 -15.99 -1.58
CA ALA A 31 15.30 -15.13 -0.57
C ALA A 31 15.14 -13.63 -0.91
N ARG A 32 15.33 -13.25 -2.18
CA ARG A 32 15.13 -11.88 -2.64
C ARG A 32 13.67 -11.44 -2.49
N GLU A 33 12.70 -12.31 -2.80
CA GLU A 33 11.30 -11.99 -2.64
C GLU A 33 10.91 -11.82 -1.18
N MET A 34 11.37 -12.71 -0.28
CA MET A 34 11.18 -12.55 1.16
C MET A 34 11.76 -11.22 1.68
N ALA A 35 12.94 -10.81 1.18
CA ALA A 35 13.54 -9.53 1.54
C ALA A 35 12.67 -8.34 1.07
N ARG A 36 12.11 -8.40 -0.14
CA ARG A 36 11.19 -7.36 -0.65
C ARG A 36 9.89 -7.30 0.17
N GLN A 37 9.31 -8.45 0.53
CA GLN A 37 8.13 -8.50 1.41
C GLN A 37 8.43 -7.88 2.79
N ALA A 38 9.58 -8.21 3.38
CA ALA A 38 10.01 -7.61 4.64
C ALA A 38 10.16 -6.08 4.54
N GLN A 39 10.65 -5.58 3.42
CA GLN A 39 10.75 -4.13 3.16
C GLN A 39 9.37 -3.49 3.06
N CYS A 40 8.41 -4.07 2.29
CA CYS A 40 7.04 -3.57 2.21
C CYS A 40 6.34 -3.59 3.57
N GLN A 41 6.58 -4.64 4.36
CA GLN A 41 6.10 -4.71 5.73
C GLN A 41 6.64 -3.57 6.60
N ASN A 42 7.94 -3.27 6.50
CA ASN A 42 8.56 -2.19 7.24
C ASN A 42 8.05 -0.81 6.78
N ASN A 43 7.85 -0.62 5.49
CA ASN A 43 7.24 0.60 4.94
C ASN A 43 5.86 0.85 5.54
N LEU A 44 4.97 -0.15 5.53
CA LEU A 44 3.65 -0.05 6.13
C LEU A 44 3.70 0.16 7.65
N ARG A 45 4.67 -0.43 8.36
CA ARG A 45 4.87 -0.14 9.78
C ARG A 45 5.24 1.32 10.05
N GLN A 46 6.09 1.91 9.21
CA GLN A 46 6.43 3.34 9.30
C GLN A 46 5.20 4.21 9.05
N VAL A 47 4.36 3.87 8.05
CA VAL A 47 3.07 4.51 7.83
C VAL A 47 2.17 4.38 9.06
N GLY A 48 2.07 3.19 9.65
CA GLY A 48 1.30 2.95 10.87
C GLY A 48 1.77 3.81 12.04
N LEU A 49 3.09 3.87 12.27
CA LEU A 49 3.68 4.72 13.30
C LEU A 49 3.36 6.20 13.06
N ALA A 50 3.45 6.66 11.82
CA ALA A 50 3.11 8.04 11.45
C ALA A 50 1.64 8.36 11.69
N LEU A 51 0.72 7.44 11.40
CA LEU A 51 -0.72 7.59 11.69
C LEU A 51 -0.98 7.70 13.20
N HIS A 52 -0.30 6.88 14.00
CA HIS A 52 -0.40 6.96 15.47
C HIS A 52 0.18 8.26 16.01
N ASN A 53 1.32 8.72 15.50
CA ASN A 53 1.92 10.01 15.87
C ASN A 53 1.01 11.18 15.46
N TYR A 54 0.43 11.15 14.27
CA TYR A 54 -0.56 12.14 13.81
C TYR A 54 -1.75 12.17 14.79
N HIS A 55 -2.31 10.99 15.13
CA HIS A 55 -3.42 10.89 16.07
C HIS A 55 -3.06 11.38 17.48
N SER A 56 -1.84 11.13 17.95
CA SER A 56 -1.41 11.58 19.27
C SER A 56 -1.36 13.11 19.39
N VAL A 57 -1.04 13.80 18.30
CA VAL A 57 -0.93 15.27 18.23
C VAL A 57 -2.29 15.92 17.97
N LEU A 58 -3.07 15.38 17.03
CA LEU A 58 -4.31 16.02 16.56
C LEU A 58 -5.59 15.37 17.12
N ASN A 59 -5.44 14.28 17.89
CA ASN A 59 -6.53 13.49 18.48
C ASN A 59 -7.54 12.99 17.43
N THR A 60 -7.08 12.76 16.22
CA THR A 60 -7.85 12.20 15.10
C THR A 60 -6.89 11.61 14.07
N LEU A 61 -7.34 10.65 13.27
CA LEU A 61 -6.65 10.22 12.05
C LEU A 61 -6.80 11.30 10.95
N PRO A 62 -5.91 11.35 9.96
CA PRO A 62 -6.14 12.21 8.81
C PRO A 62 -7.39 11.76 8.05
N PRO A 63 -8.16 12.68 7.42
CA PRO A 63 -9.19 12.30 6.46
C PRO A 63 -8.55 11.59 5.27
N GLY A 64 -9.26 10.68 4.64
CA GLY A 64 -8.76 9.99 3.44
C GLY A 64 -8.35 10.97 2.34
N CYS A 65 -9.16 11.99 2.15
CA CYS A 65 -8.84 13.14 1.31
C CYS A 65 -9.28 14.44 1.98
N MET A 66 -8.45 15.46 1.92
CA MET A 66 -8.78 16.81 2.36
C MET A 66 -9.30 17.63 1.19
N GLN A 67 -10.52 18.16 1.31
CA GLN A 67 -11.22 18.91 0.26
C GLN A 67 -11.34 18.10 -1.06
N TRP A 68 -11.96 16.93 -0.94
CA TRP A 68 -12.15 16.03 -2.06
C TRP A 68 -12.80 16.72 -3.26
N ARG A 69 -12.25 16.45 -4.44
CA ARG A 69 -12.70 16.99 -5.73
C ARG A 69 -13.27 15.84 -6.58
N PRO A 70 -14.58 15.83 -6.87
CA PRO A 70 -15.16 14.87 -7.80
C PRO A 70 -14.49 14.92 -9.18
N PHE A 71 -14.60 13.86 -9.95
CA PHE A 71 -14.21 13.87 -11.36
C PHE A 71 -14.95 15.02 -12.10
N ASN A 72 -14.19 15.87 -12.79
CA ASN A 72 -14.69 17.14 -13.37
C ASN A 72 -15.21 18.19 -12.36
N GLY A 73 -14.90 18.01 -11.07
CA GLY A 73 -15.25 19.00 -10.03
C GLY A 73 -14.43 20.29 -10.09
N PRO A 74 -14.81 21.27 -9.26
CA PRO A 74 -14.15 22.58 -9.23
C PRO A 74 -12.66 22.47 -8.93
N ARG A 75 -11.82 23.06 -9.77
CA ARG A 75 -10.34 22.98 -9.63
C ARG A 75 -9.77 23.72 -8.43
N PHE A 76 -10.58 24.54 -7.73
CA PHE A 76 -10.14 25.19 -6.49
C PHE A 76 -10.13 24.25 -5.26
N LEU A 77 -10.78 23.08 -5.34
CA LEU A 77 -10.73 22.08 -4.28
C LEU A 77 -9.35 21.44 -4.24
N LYS A 78 -8.76 21.38 -3.05
CA LYS A 78 -7.34 21.10 -2.85
C LYS A 78 -6.97 19.65 -3.10
N ASN A 79 -7.84 18.72 -2.75
CA ASN A 79 -7.77 17.28 -3.03
C ASN A 79 -6.44 16.62 -2.58
N PHE A 80 -5.99 16.88 -1.33
CA PHE A 80 -4.78 16.27 -0.79
C PHE A 80 -5.08 14.93 -0.11
N ALA A 81 -4.21 13.96 -0.36
CA ALA A 81 -4.27 12.64 0.25
C ALA A 81 -3.91 12.64 1.73
N TRP A 82 -4.42 11.64 2.48
CA TRP A 82 -4.01 11.31 3.84
C TRP A 82 -2.48 11.17 3.97
N SER A 83 -1.83 10.59 2.96
CA SER A 83 -0.38 10.35 2.90
C SER A 83 0.44 11.64 2.87
N ALA A 84 -0.07 12.72 2.27
CA ALA A 84 0.59 14.02 2.33
C ALA A 84 0.57 14.63 3.75
N LEU A 85 -0.50 14.37 4.51
CA LEU A 85 -0.69 14.92 5.85
C LEU A 85 0.19 14.25 6.91
N ILE A 86 0.62 12.99 6.69
CA ILE A 86 1.45 12.24 7.64
C ILE A 86 2.96 12.38 7.41
N LEU A 87 3.41 13.01 6.33
CA LEU A 87 4.84 13.19 6.02
C LEU A 87 5.67 13.77 7.18
N PRO A 88 5.20 14.78 7.94
CA PRO A 88 5.95 15.31 9.08
C PRO A 88 6.23 14.29 10.18
N TYR A 89 5.40 13.24 10.25
CA TYR A 89 5.46 12.16 11.24
C TYR A 89 6.22 10.93 10.74
N MET A 90 6.73 10.98 9.49
CA MET A 90 7.57 9.96 8.85
C MET A 90 9.01 10.42 8.64
N GLU A 91 9.44 11.49 9.33
CA GLU A 91 10.73 12.15 9.12
C GLU A 91 10.90 12.79 7.73
N GLU A 92 9.83 12.87 6.92
CA GLU A 92 9.81 13.44 5.57
C GLU A 92 9.42 14.94 5.58
N LYS A 93 9.91 15.70 6.57
CA LYS A 93 9.62 17.13 6.72
C LYS A 93 10.08 17.95 5.51
N ASN A 94 11.18 17.55 4.87
CA ASN A 94 11.69 18.22 3.68
C ASN A 94 10.70 18.10 2.51
N VAL A 95 10.13 16.92 2.28
CA VAL A 95 9.12 16.68 1.24
C VAL A 95 7.83 17.41 1.57
N HIS A 96 7.40 17.37 2.83
CA HIS A 96 6.22 18.13 3.29
C HIS A 96 6.40 19.63 3.05
N GLY A 97 7.60 20.20 3.27
CA GLY A 97 7.91 21.60 3.03
C GLY A 97 7.84 22.03 1.55
N LEU A 98 7.84 21.08 0.61
CA LEU A 98 7.63 21.36 -0.82
C LEU A 98 6.16 21.52 -1.18
N VAL A 99 5.24 21.09 -0.30
CA VAL A 99 3.79 21.11 -0.58
C VAL A 99 3.21 22.48 -0.22
N ASN A 100 2.61 23.13 -1.20
CA ASN A 100 1.79 24.31 -0.98
C ASN A 100 0.34 23.90 -0.75
N PHE A 101 -0.07 23.78 0.51
CA PHE A 101 -1.43 23.40 0.91
C PHE A 101 -2.48 24.50 0.66
N ASP A 102 -2.09 25.69 0.25
CA ASP A 102 -3.03 26.77 -0.10
C ASP A 102 -3.56 26.63 -1.52
N GLN A 103 -2.89 25.85 -2.35
CA GLN A 103 -3.26 25.56 -3.72
C GLN A 103 -3.66 24.07 -3.89
N PRO A 104 -4.44 23.71 -4.90
CA PRO A 104 -4.75 22.30 -5.23
C PRO A 104 -3.47 21.46 -5.42
N PHE A 105 -3.56 20.14 -5.14
CA PHE A 105 -2.41 19.26 -5.27
C PHE A 105 -1.79 19.26 -6.69
N ASP A 106 -2.63 19.43 -7.71
CA ASP A 106 -2.24 19.46 -9.13
C ASP A 106 -1.88 20.87 -9.65
N HIS A 107 -1.85 21.89 -8.79
CA HIS A 107 -1.40 23.23 -9.17
C HIS A 107 0.10 23.25 -9.52
N PRO A 108 0.55 24.09 -10.48
CA PRO A 108 1.96 24.16 -10.88
C PRO A 108 2.96 24.36 -9.73
N THR A 109 2.59 25.07 -8.66
CA THR A 109 3.43 25.25 -7.47
C THR A 109 3.72 23.94 -6.74
N ASN A 110 2.90 22.92 -6.88
CA ASN A 110 3.06 21.59 -6.28
C ASN A 110 3.79 20.59 -7.20
N THR A 111 4.23 21.03 -8.39
CA THR A 111 4.86 20.13 -9.37
C THR A 111 6.11 19.43 -8.82
N LEU A 112 6.94 20.15 -8.04
CA LEU A 112 8.15 19.59 -7.44
C LEU A 112 7.78 18.53 -6.38
N ALA A 113 6.85 18.84 -5.49
CA ALA A 113 6.34 17.89 -4.50
C ALA A 113 5.76 16.62 -5.16
N ARG A 114 4.88 16.78 -6.16
CA ARG A 114 4.27 15.68 -6.91
C ARG A 114 5.28 14.74 -7.57
N LYS A 115 6.42 15.28 -8.02
CA LYS A 115 7.48 14.51 -8.68
C LYS A 115 8.50 13.93 -7.70
N THR A 116 8.44 14.30 -6.43
CA THR A 116 9.36 13.77 -5.42
C THR A 116 8.91 12.39 -4.97
N ASN A 117 9.81 11.41 -5.04
CA ASN A 117 9.55 10.07 -4.54
C ASN A 117 9.76 10.01 -3.04
N VAL A 118 8.82 9.41 -2.33
CA VAL A 118 8.92 9.06 -0.91
C VAL A 118 9.19 7.56 -0.84
N ALA A 119 10.38 7.17 -0.43
CA ALA A 119 10.82 5.77 -0.47
C ALA A 119 9.88 4.83 0.30
N THR A 120 9.34 5.29 1.42
CA THR A 120 8.39 4.53 2.25
C THR A 120 7.05 4.24 1.55
N TYR A 121 6.71 4.99 0.50
CA TYR A 121 5.47 4.75 -0.27
C TYR A 121 5.66 3.84 -1.48
N ILE A 122 6.85 3.28 -1.67
CA ILE A 122 7.17 2.44 -2.84
C ILE A 122 7.41 1.00 -2.38
N CYS A 123 6.68 0.06 -2.97
CA CYS A 123 6.94 -1.36 -2.79
C CYS A 123 8.07 -1.84 -3.73
N PRO A 124 9.15 -2.41 -3.21
CA PRO A 124 10.31 -2.81 -4.03
C PRO A 124 10.03 -4.00 -4.97
N THR A 125 8.88 -4.66 -4.84
CA THR A 125 8.47 -5.74 -5.75
C THR A 125 7.83 -5.18 -7.02
N VAL A 126 7.33 -3.94 -6.97
CA VAL A 126 6.73 -3.27 -8.13
C VAL A 126 7.83 -2.83 -9.09
N PRO A 127 7.76 -3.20 -10.37
CA PRO A 127 8.72 -2.73 -11.36
C PRO A 127 8.72 -1.20 -11.45
N MET A 128 9.91 -0.61 -11.40
CA MET A 128 10.06 0.83 -11.64
C MET A 128 9.66 1.13 -13.09
N VAL A 129 8.62 1.92 -13.27
CA VAL A 129 8.22 2.41 -14.60
C VAL A 129 8.94 3.74 -14.83
N GLU A 130 9.75 3.81 -15.88
CA GLU A 130 10.41 5.06 -16.26
C GLU A 130 9.40 6.19 -16.49
N GLY A 131 9.72 7.37 -15.95
CA GLY A 131 8.89 8.58 -16.08
C GLY A 131 7.75 8.71 -15.07
N LYS A 132 7.48 7.73 -14.22
CA LYS A 132 6.56 7.88 -13.09
C LYS A 132 7.31 8.32 -11.83
N SER A 133 7.11 9.56 -11.43
CA SER A 133 7.63 10.15 -10.20
C SER A 133 6.47 10.49 -9.25
N GLY A 134 6.76 10.61 -7.95
CA GLY A 134 5.74 10.89 -6.93
C GLY A 134 4.75 9.74 -6.68
N LYS A 135 5.17 8.51 -7.01
CA LYS A 135 4.34 7.32 -6.93
C LYS A 135 4.11 6.87 -5.49
N THR A 136 2.96 6.24 -5.27
CA THR A 136 2.70 5.38 -4.12
C THR A 136 2.15 4.03 -4.58
N ASP A 137 2.52 2.97 -3.86
CA ASP A 137 2.00 1.62 -4.03
C ASP A 137 1.10 1.21 -2.86
N TYR A 138 0.68 2.19 -2.05
CA TYR A 138 -0.18 2.00 -0.89
C TYR A 138 -1.34 3.00 -0.93
N GLY A 139 -2.57 2.49 -0.76
CA GLY A 139 -3.78 3.29 -0.73
C GLY A 139 -4.53 3.16 0.59
N GLY A 140 -5.30 4.18 0.95
CA GLY A 140 -6.17 4.18 2.12
C GLY A 140 -7.47 3.45 1.85
N LEU A 141 -7.94 2.64 2.80
CA LEU A 141 -9.20 1.92 2.67
C LEU A 141 -10.38 2.84 3.02
N TYR A 142 -11.12 3.23 1.97
CA TYR A 142 -12.34 4.03 2.06
C TYR A 142 -13.50 3.19 2.56
N GLY A 143 -13.58 1.94 2.11
CA GLY A 143 -14.60 1.00 2.48
C GLY A 143 -14.65 -0.25 1.63
N GLN A 144 -15.77 -0.96 1.66
CA GLN A 144 -15.96 -2.19 0.89
C GLN A 144 -17.35 -2.24 0.24
N ARG A 145 -17.40 -2.87 -0.93
CA ARG A 145 -18.61 -3.18 -1.70
C ARG A 145 -18.85 -4.69 -1.87
N ILE A 146 -18.13 -5.51 -1.12
CA ILE A 146 -18.21 -6.97 -1.23
C ILE A 146 -19.57 -7.45 -0.72
N THR A 147 -19.94 -7.02 0.49
CA THR A 147 -21.18 -7.46 1.17
C THR A 147 -22.29 -6.40 1.12
N THR A 148 -21.96 -5.15 0.79
CA THR A 148 -22.93 -4.05 0.72
C THR A 148 -22.71 -3.18 -0.50
N ARG A 149 -23.79 -2.65 -1.07
CA ARG A 149 -23.76 -1.64 -2.12
C ARG A 149 -24.24 -0.28 -1.64
N ILE A 150 -24.61 -0.19 -0.37
CA ILE A 150 -25.13 1.00 0.29
C ILE A 150 -24.20 1.30 1.46
N ASN A 151 -23.87 2.58 1.69
CA ASN A 151 -22.96 3.04 2.74
C ASN A 151 -21.56 2.39 2.61
N THR A 152 -20.98 2.53 1.44
CA THR A 152 -19.65 1.98 1.12
C THR A 152 -18.50 2.78 1.75
N ASP A 153 -18.79 3.95 2.35
CA ASP A 153 -17.88 4.79 3.14
C ASP A 153 -17.67 4.23 4.57
N ASN A 154 -17.54 2.91 4.67
CA ASN A 154 -17.48 2.17 5.93
C ASN A 154 -16.07 1.83 6.40
N GLY A 155 -15.03 2.23 5.65
CA GLY A 155 -13.63 2.08 6.01
C GLY A 155 -13.09 3.22 6.90
N VAL A 156 -11.78 3.25 7.08
CA VAL A 156 -11.09 4.19 7.97
C VAL A 156 -10.83 5.55 7.31
N PHE A 157 -10.54 5.56 6.00
CA PHE A 157 -10.16 6.76 5.25
C PHE A 157 -11.31 7.25 4.37
N VAL A 158 -12.14 8.14 4.90
CA VAL A 158 -13.27 8.71 4.17
C VAL A 158 -12.96 10.13 3.70
N TYR A 159 -13.56 10.56 2.59
CA TYR A 159 -13.41 11.91 2.04
C TYR A 159 -13.88 12.96 3.04
N ASN A 160 -13.03 13.95 3.31
CA ASN A 160 -13.32 15.10 4.16
C ASN A 160 -13.74 14.76 5.61
N GLN A 161 -13.67 13.50 6.00
CA GLN A 161 -14.15 13.04 7.30
C GLN A 161 -13.04 12.30 8.06
N PRO A 162 -12.44 12.92 9.07
CA PRO A 162 -11.47 12.27 9.94
C PRO A 162 -12.17 11.47 11.04
N PHE A 163 -11.60 10.33 11.42
CA PHE A 163 -12.06 9.49 12.54
C PHE A 163 -11.05 9.44 13.66
N LYS A 164 -11.53 9.20 14.88
CA LYS A 164 -10.67 8.88 16.03
C LYS A 164 -10.55 7.38 16.18
N PHE A 165 -9.54 6.90 16.86
CA PHE A 165 -9.41 5.47 17.17
C PHE A 165 -10.64 4.89 17.88
N ARG A 166 -11.31 5.67 18.74
CA ARG A 166 -12.56 5.24 19.41
C ARG A 166 -13.75 5.03 18.46
N ASP A 167 -13.69 5.58 17.24
CA ASP A 167 -14.76 5.47 16.26
C ASP A 167 -14.63 4.17 15.45
N ILE A 168 -13.50 3.45 15.59
CA ILE A 168 -13.25 2.15 15.00
C ILE A 168 -13.74 1.07 15.98
N ARG A 169 -15.03 0.76 15.90
CA ARG A 169 -15.70 -0.08 16.89
C ARG A 169 -15.44 -1.57 16.72
N ASP A 170 -15.09 -2.01 15.51
CA ASP A 170 -14.72 -3.41 15.22
C ASP A 170 -13.35 -3.78 15.80
N GLY A 171 -12.64 -2.76 16.35
CA GLY A 171 -11.36 -2.89 17.03
C GLY A 171 -10.17 -2.58 16.12
N LEU A 172 -9.21 -1.84 16.66
CA LEU A 172 -8.04 -1.38 15.91
C LEU A 172 -7.18 -2.52 15.36
N THR A 173 -7.18 -3.67 16.04
CA THR A 173 -6.39 -4.85 15.66
C THR A 173 -6.97 -5.56 14.44
N TYR A 174 -8.26 -5.38 14.22
CA TYR A 174 -9.01 -6.09 13.19
C TYR A 174 -9.37 -5.23 11.98
N THR A 175 -9.35 -3.91 12.12
CA THR A 175 -9.74 -2.99 11.05
C THR A 175 -8.53 -2.56 10.25
N ALA A 176 -8.51 -2.90 8.97
CA ALA A 176 -7.52 -2.49 8.00
C ALA A 176 -7.65 -0.99 7.70
N ALA A 177 -6.52 -0.30 7.62
CA ALA A 177 -6.46 1.13 7.32
C ALA A 177 -5.82 1.41 5.96
N VAL A 178 -4.69 0.76 5.66
CA VAL A 178 -3.94 0.95 4.41
C VAL A 178 -3.59 -0.41 3.84
N ALA A 179 -3.65 -0.56 2.53
CA ALA A 179 -3.23 -1.78 1.85
C ALA A 179 -2.36 -1.46 0.62
N GLU A 180 -1.69 -2.49 0.10
CA GLU A 180 -1.04 -2.39 -1.20
C GLU A 180 -2.09 -2.17 -2.30
N ASP A 181 -1.82 -1.15 -3.12
CA ASP A 181 -2.59 -0.77 -4.29
C ASP A 181 -1.62 -0.46 -5.43
N THR A 182 -1.08 -1.52 -6.01
CA THR A 182 -0.05 -1.43 -7.04
C THR A 182 -0.67 -1.33 -8.43
N GLY A 183 -0.48 -0.18 -9.08
CA GLY A 183 -0.94 0.02 -10.46
C GLY A 183 -2.29 0.71 -10.59
N GLY A 184 -2.85 1.22 -9.49
CA GLY A 184 -4.04 2.07 -9.52
C GLY A 184 -3.82 3.35 -10.35
N PRO A 185 -4.89 3.91 -10.94
CA PRO A 185 -4.80 5.10 -11.79
C PRO A 185 -4.33 6.35 -11.02
N ASP A 186 -4.61 6.41 -9.73
CA ASP A 186 -4.38 7.55 -8.84
C ASP A 186 -3.15 7.40 -7.95
N GLY A 187 -2.18 6.58 -8.38
CA GLY A 187 -1.01 6.18 -7.60
C GLY A 187 0.03 7.30 -7.31
N GLU A 188 -0.38 8.55 -7.11
CA GLU A 188 0.45 9.65 -6.61
C GLU A 188 0.21 9.83 -5.11
N TRP A 189 1.28 9.85 -4.28
CA TRP A 189 1.15 9.96 -2.83
C TRP A 189 0.44 11.24 -2.36
N ILE A 190 0.44 12.31 -3.15
CA ILE A 190 -0.16 13.60 -2.81
C ILE A 190 -1.63 13.70 -3.25
N ASN A 191 -2.08 12.84 -4.19
CA ASN A 191 -3.41 12.88 -4.78
C ASN A 191 -4.46 12.30 -3.83
N GLY A 192 -5.45 13.08 -3.46
CA GLY A 192 -6.53 12.67 -2.56
C GLY A 192 -7.45 11.58 -3.08
N SER A 193 -7.33 11.21 -4.36
CA SER A 193 -7.99 10.02 -4.91
C SER A 193 -7.30 8.70 -4.55
N ASN A 194 -6.16 8.75 -3.84
CA ASN A 194 -5.42 7.57 -3.38
C ASN A 194 -6.08 6.91 -2.15
N ILE A 195 -7.37 6.69 -2.24
CA ILE A 195 -8.19 5.87 -1.35
C ILE A 195 -9.17 5.08 -2.20
N PHE A 196 -9.56 3.90 -1.74
CA PHE A 196 -10.35 2.99 -2.55
C PHE A 196 -11.36 2.16 -1.75
N GLU A 197 -12.36 1.68 -2.45
CA GLU A 197 -13.33 0.71 -1.98
C GLU A 197 -12.97 -0.67 -2.52
N GLN A 198 -12.95 -1.67 -1.66
CA GLN A 198 -12.71 -3.06 -2.07
C GLN A 198 -14.01 -3.70 -2.58
N SER A 199 -14.02 -4.18 -3.82
CA SER A 199 -15.20 -4.78 -4.44
C SER A 199 -15.08 -6.28 -4.67
N GLY A 200 -13.86 -6.83 -4.66
CA GLY A 200 -13.57 -8.24 -4.91
C GLY A 200 -12.53 -8.81 -3.96
N GLY A 201 -11.91 -9.92 -4.35
CA GLY A 201 -10.80 -10.52 -3.63
C GLY A 201 -9.48 -9.77 -3.84
N ILE A 202 -8.47 -10.09 -3.02
CA ILE A 202 -7.12 -9.57 -3.19
C ILE A 202 -6.56 -10.07 -4.54
N ASN A 203 -6.00 -9.16 -5.34
CA ASN A 203 -5.48 -9.45 -6.68
C ASN A 203 -6.53 -10.05 -7.65
N ASP A 204 -7.82 -9.79 -7.44
CA ASP A 204 -8.86 -10.30 -8.32
C ASP A 204 -8.76 -9.64 -9.71
N PRO A 205 -8.50 -10.41 -10.79
CA PRO A 205 -8.42 -9.86 -12.14
C PRO A 205 -9.76 -9.37 -12.69
N LYS A 206 -10.88 -9.74 -12.05
CA LYS A 206 -12.23 -9.32 -12.41
C LYS A 206 -12.67 -8.07 -11.66
N ALA A 207 -11.96 -7.68 -10.60
CA ALA A 207 -12.19 -6.42 -9.93
C ALA A 207 -12.00 -5.28 -10.93
N TRP A 208 -12.80 -4.25 -10.83
CA TRP A 208 -12.91 -3.22 -11.87
C TRP A 208 -11.56 -2.52 -12.13
N VAL A 209 -11.04 -2.70 -13.35
CA VAL A 209 -9.69 -2.29 -13.77
C VAL A 209 -9.46 -0.77 -13.70
N MET A 210 -10.54 0.02 -13.60
CA MET A 210 -10.51 1.49 -13.53
C MET A 210 -10.60 2.01 -12.09
N ASP A 211 -10.77 1.14 -11.11
CA ASP A 211 -10.86 1.48 -9.69
C ASP A 211 -9.66 0.91 -8.93
N ASN A 212 -9.26 1.59 -7.86
CA ASN A 212 -8.23 1.12 -6.98
C ASN A 212 -8.79 -0.05 -6.15
N GLU A 213 -7.99 -1.08 -5.95
CA GLU A 213 -8.33 -2.30 -5.21
C GLU A 213 -7.08 -2.79 -4.49
N ILE A 214 -7.20 -3.70 -3.53
CA ILE A 214 -6.04 -4.35 -2.93
C ILE A 214 -5.33 -5.19 -3.98
N ARG A 215 -4.22 -4.66 -4.48
CA ARG A 215 -3.38 -5.28 -5.49
C ARG A 215 -1.93 -5.26 -5.08
N SER A 216 -1.26 -6.38 -5.28
CA SER A 216 0.13 -6.55 -4.92
C SER A 216 0.88 -7.34 -5.99
N HIS A 217 2.15 -7.02 -6.18
CA HIS A 217 3.08 -7.81 -6.98
C HIS A 217 3.70 -8.97 -6.18
N HIS A 218 3.41 -9.08 -4.89
CA HIS A 218 3.81 -10.24 -4.09
C HIS A 218 3.02 -11.49 -4.48
N ARG A 219 3.67 -12.65 -4.42
CA ARG A 219 2.99 -13.91 -4.72
C ARG A 219 1.93 -14.23 -3.66
N ASN A 220 0.75 -14.60 -4.12
CA ASN A 220 -0.34 -15.18 -3.33
C ASN A 220 -0.97 -14.29 -2.26
N GLY A 221 -0.76 -12.98 -2.27
CA GLY A 221 -1.38 -12.09 -1.30
C GLY A 221 -0.89 -10.66 -1.37
N ALA A 222 -1.33 -9.85 -0.42
CA ALA A 222 -0.95 -8.45 -0.27
C ALA A 222 -0.65 -8.10 1.20
N MET A 223 0.21 -7.10 1.41
CA MET A 223 0.46 -6.52 2.73
C MET A 223 -0.65 -5.54 3.07
N ILE A 224 -1.21 -5.68 4.28
CA ILE A 224 -2.23 -4.80 4.83
C ILE A 224 -1.76 -4.26 6.18
N LEU A 225 -1.95 -2.96 6.38
CA LEU A 225 -1.75 -2.26 7.65
C LEU A 225 -3.08 -2.15 8.38
N PHE A 226 -3.13 -2.63 9.60
CA PHE A 226 -4.28 -2.48 10.50
C PHE A 226 -4.17 -1.22 11.35
N SER A 227 -5.30 -0.71 11.80
CA SER A 227 -5.40 0.54 12.55
C SER A 227 -4.60 0.56 13.86
N CYS A 228 -4.26 -0.60 14.43
CA CYS A 228 -3.35 -0.72 15.57
C CYS A 228 -1.86 -0.57 15.22
N GLY A 229 -1.50 -0.37 13.95
CA GLY A 229 -0.11 -0.33 13.47
C GLY A 229 0.50 -1.70 13.11
N ARG A 230 -0.24 -2.80 13.33
CA ARG A 230 0.18 -4.14 12.89
C ARG A 230 0.07 -4.27 11.38
N THR A 231 1.06 -4.92 10.77
CA THR A 231 1.03 -5.30 9.36
C THR A 231 0.84 -6.80 9.23
N TRP A 232 0.05 -7.22 8.26
CA TRP A 232 -0.19 -8.63 7.99
C TRP A 232 -0.22 -8.90 6.50
N PHE A 233 0.35 -10.05 6.08
CA PHE A 233 0.25 -10.56 4.72
C PHE A 233 -1.03 -11.38 4.61
N VAL A 234 -2.00 -10.88 3.85
CA VAL A 234 -3.29 -11.54 3.65
C VAL A 234 -3.27 -12.27 2.32
N SER A 235 -3.65 -13.55 2.34
CA SER A 235 -3.66 -14.42 1.16
C SER A 235 -4.73 -14.03 0.15
N ASN A 236 -4.48 -14.26 -1.15
CA ASN A 236 -5.49 -14.19 -2.21
C ASN A 236 -6.68 -15.14 -1.98
N SER A 237 -6.49 -16.20 -1.18
CA SER A 237 -7.54 -17.16 -0.81
C SER A 237 -8.39 -16.70 0.38
N CYS A 238 -8.16 -15.50 0.90
CA CYS A 238 -8.99 -14.93 1.97
C CYS A 238 -10.46 -14.90 1.54
N LYS A 239 -11.34 -15.38 2.40
CA LYS A 239 -12.78 -15.36 2.13
C LYS A 239 -13.27 -13.92 2.00
N LEU A 240 -14.17 -13.68 1.05
CA LEU A 240 -14.68 -12.33 0.77
C LEU A 240 -15.35 -11.69 2.00
N ASP A 241 -16.16 -12.48 2.75
CA ASP A 241 -16.82 -11.97 3.96
C ASP A 241 -15.78 -11.56 5.03
N THR A 242 -14.71 -12.35 5.18
CA THR A 242 -13.60 -12.02 6.10
C THR A 242 -12.86 -10.76 5.66
N LEU A 243 -12.59 -10.63 4.36
CA LEU A 243 -11.95 -9.45 3.81
C LEU A 243 -12.83 -8.20 3.98
N ALA A 244 -14.13 -8.33 3.72
CA ALA A 244 -15.09 -7.25 3.92
C ALA A 244 -15.12 -6.79 5.39
N ALA A 245 -15.20 -7.74 6.33
CA ALA A 245 -15.19 -7.47 7.75
C ALA A 245 -13.88 -6.80 8.23
N MET A 246 -12.72 -7.18 7.66
CA MET A 246 -11.45 -6.50 7.95
C MET A 246 -11.45 -5.01 7.55
N ILE A 247 -12.28 -4.59 6.61
CA ILE A 247 -12.26 -3.23 6.07
C ILE A 247 -13.22 -2.31 6.83
N THR A 248 -14.33 -2.84 7.34
CA THR A 248 -15.33 -2.04 8.06
C THR A 248 -14.79 -1.52 9.40
N ARG A 249 -15.11 -0.26 9.73
CA ARG A 249 -14.76 0.34 11.02
C ARG A 249 -15.84 0.15 12.10
N ASN A 250 -17.05 -0.24 11.72
CA ASN A 250 -18.23 -0.38 12.60
C ASN A 250 -19.26 -1.32 11.98
N GLY A 251 -18.83 -2.43 11.43
CA GLY A 251 -19.69 -3.45 10.84
C GLY A 251 -20.32 -4.35 11.88
N GLN A 252 -19.66 -4.51 13.04
CA GLN A 252 -20.07 -5.37 14.15
C GLN A 252 -20.23 -6.84 13.72
N GLU A 253 -19.41 -7.28 12.76
CA GLU A 253 -19.40 -8.66 12.32
C GLU A 253 -18.76 -9.56 13.38
N ASP A 254 -19.44 -10.67 13.72
CA ASP A 254 -18.85 -11.76 14.50
C ASP A 254 -17.90 -12.57 13.62
N TRP A 255 -16.59 -12.36 13.82
CA TRP A 255 -15.61 -13.09 13.07
C TRP A 255 -14.42 -13.53 13.90
N THR A 256 -14.11 -14.78 13.76
CA THR A 256 -12.87 -15.38 14.21
C THR A 256 -11.91 -15.33 13.01
N ILE A 257 -10.83 -14.56 13.12
CA ILE A 257 -9.72 -14.71 12.18
C ILE A 257 -9.10 -16.07 12.50
N ASP A 258 -9.32 -17.05 11.64
CA ASP A 258 -8.43 -18.19 11.57
C ASP A 258 -7.13 -17.69 10.94
N PRO A 259 -5.99 -17.77 11.68
CA PRO A 259 -4.70 -17.23 11.25
C PRO A 259 -4.12 -17.92 10.02
#